data_c9928c8e86cba813a2a48ed26ed6f84e
#
_entry.id   c9928c8e86cba813a2a48ed26ed6f84e
#
_cell.length_a   1.000
_cell.length_b   1.000
_cell.length_c   1.000
_cell.angle_alpha   90.00
_cell.angle_beta   90.00
_cell.angle_gamma   90.00
#
_symmetry.space_group_name_H-M   'P 1'
#
loop_
_entity.id
_entity.type
_entity.pdbx_description
1 polymer ?
#
loop_
_entity_poly.entity_id
_entity_poly.type
_entity_poly.pdbx_seq_one_letter_code
_entity_poly.pdbx_strand_id
1 'polypeptide(L)'
;VAGYASEIMDDIPEGLEFLPENDTNITYRWKMLKEDGTETDNPEEAVKITTDYLSKEQEKNEGDNLIPGFDKSTMTEPAYKDVKVAFKVTEPNSSDRVIINTAEITDDTDEDGNPVEDIDSTPDNEEPEEDDIDIEKIKVVEFDLALRKFITAVNDTEITNRVPQVNIAEDGTISYLHTKEPVEVVNGNLVTYTLRIYNEGTMNGYAKEIKDDIPDGLEFVPDNSVNQEYRWKMLAEDGETEVTDVKDAKYVVTDYLSKEQETVEGGNMIPAFDRETMTEPAYKDVKVVFKVVEPNTSDRVLINTAEITDDSDEDGNDVVDKDSVPDN
;
A
#
# COMPACT_ATOMS: atom_id res chain seq x y z
N VAL A 1 19.77 41.69 3.59
CA VAL A 1 20.88 41.63 2.60
C VAL A 1 20.61 40.49 1.61
N ALA A 2 21.33 40.49 0.48
CA ALA A 2 21.33 39.34 -0.42
C ALA A 2 22.33 38.29 0.08
N GLY A 3 22.09 37.02 -0.18
CA GLY A 3 22.95 35.93 0.32
C GLY A 3 22.80 34.65 -0.45
N TYR A 4 23.62 33.68 -0.08
CA TYR A 4 23.65 32.31 -0.62
C TYR A 4 23.40 31.32 0.49
N ALA A 5 22.57 30.28 0.24
CA ALA A 5 22.56 29.05 1.03
C ALA A 5 23.77 28.22 0.58
N SER A 6 24.88 28.37 1.30
CA SER A 6 26.18 27.81 0.89
C SER A 6 26.23 26.33 1.05
N GLU A 7 25.51 25.77 2.03
CA GLU A 7 25.31 24.35 2.23
C GLU A 7 23.89 24.07 2.76
N ILE A 8 23.27 23.04 2.22
CA ILE A 8 21.98 22.53 2.68
C ILE A 8 22.18 21.04 3.00
N MET A 9 21.74 20.64 4.18
CA MET A 9 21.73 19.26 4.64
C MET A 9 20.29 18.71 4.70
N ASP A 10 20.13 17.43 4.46
CA ASP A 10 18.86 16.74 4.55
C ASP A 10 19.09 15.36 5.18
N ASP A 11 18.26 15.00 6.16
CA ASP A 11 18.38 13.70 6.83
C ASP A 11 17.88 12.58 5.93
N ILE A 12 18.43 11.36 6.12
CA ILE A 12 17.90 10.13 5.54
C ILE A 12 17.20 9.36 6.66
N PRO A 13 15.92 9.65 6.96
CA PRO A 13 15.22 8.95 8.01
C PRO A 13 14.92 7.50 7.61
N GLU A 14 14.70 6.66 8.61
CA GLU A 14 14.24 5.28 8.38
C GLU A 14 12.93 5.29 7.58
N GLY A 15 12.85 4.45 6.54
CA GLY A 15 11.76 4.45 5.57
C GLY A 15 12.03 5.26 4.31
N LEU A 16 13.20 5.97 4.21
CA LEU A 16 13.70 6.56 2.98
C LEU A 16 15.05 5.96 2.60
N GLU A 17 15.25 5.75 1.31
CA GLU A 17 16.51 5.33 0.70
C GLU A 17 16.95 6.41 -0.29
N PHE A 18 18.14 6.98 -0.10
CA PHE A 18 18.69 7.96 -1.04
C PHE A 18 19.12 7.25 -2.35
N LEU A 19 18.87 7.91 -3.48
CA LEU A 19 19.13 7.38 -4.81
C LEU A 19 20.27 8.18 -5.48
N PRO A 20 21.56 7.81 -5.30
CA PRO A 20 22.69 8.58 -5.80
C PRO A 20 22.75 8.68 -7.34
N GLU A 21 22.20 7.69 -8.05
CA GLU A 21 22.15 7.66 -9.52
C GLU A 21 20.90 8.33 -10.11
N ASN A 22 20.03 8.91 -9.29
CA ASN A 22 18.84 9.61 -9.77
C ASN A 22 19.23 10.94 -10.41
N ASP A 23 18.68 11.25 -11.58
CA ASP A 23 19.00 12.47 -12.35
C ASP A 23 18.78 13.76 -11.54
N THR A 24 17.77 13.79 -10.66
CA THR A 24 17.52 14.94 -9.77
C THR A 24 18.68 15.11 -8.79
N ASN A 25 19.09 14.04 -8.11
CA ASN A 25 20.14 14.07 -7.12
C ASN A 25 21.51 14.42 -7.72
N ILE A 26 21.80 13.92 -8.92
CA ILE A 26 22.98 14.28 -9.70
C ILE A 26 22.95 15.78 -10.10
N THR A 27 21.80 16.26 -10.57
CA THR A 27 21.62 17.66 -10.99
C THR A 27 21.87 18.64 -9.86
N TYR A 28 21.34 18.35 -8.68
CA TYR A 28 21.50 19.18 -7.48
C TYR A 28 22.73 18.80 -6.64
N ARG A 29 23.62 17.92 -7.14
CA ARG A 29 24.94 17.61 -6.58
C ARG A 29 24.91 17.06 -5.16
N TRP A 30 23.86 16.35 -4.78
CA TRP A 30 23.75 15.76 -3.46
C TRP A 30 24.87 14.72 -3.21
N LYS A 31 25.50 14.80 -2.04
CA LYS A 31 26.52 13.90 -1.53
C LYS A 31 26.04 13.22 -0.27
N MET A 32 26.45 12.00 -0.07
CA MET A 32 26.08 11.21 1.10
C MET A 32 27.07 11.38 2.24
N LEU A 33 26.57 11.51 3.47
CA LEU A 33 27.36 11.64 4.69
C LEU A 33 27.04 10.50 5.68
N LYS A 34 28.08 10.06 6.37
CA LYS A 34 27.97 9.17 7.53
C LYS A 34 27.59 9.97 8.78
N GLU A 35 27.30 9.23 9.87
CA GLU A 35 27.02 9.79 11.21
C GLU A 35 28.13 10.74 11.73
N ASP A 36 29.38 10.51 11.35
CA ASP A 36 30.50 11.37 11.73
C ASP A 36 30.74 12.57 10.80
N GLY A 37 29.84 12.80 9.84
CA GLY A 37 29.91 13.88 8.86
C GLY A 37 30.90 13.64 7.70
N THR A 38 31.53 12.46 7.62
CA THR A 38 32.41 12.14 6.49
C THR A 38 31.63 11.67 5.26
N GLU A 39 32.08 12.09 4.06
CA GLU A 39 31.48 11.67 2.79
C GLU A 39 31.61 10.13 2.61
N THR A 40 30.60 9.52 1.99
CA THR A 40 30.57 8.11 1.62
C THR A 40 29.96 7.92 0.24
N ASP A 41 30.43 6.91 -0.50
CA ASP A 41 29.80 6.45 -1.74
C ASP A 41 28.88 5.23 -1.50
N ASN A 42 28.79 4.76 -0.25
CA ASN A 42 27.97 3.61 0.13
C ASN A 42 26.62 4.08 0.72
N PRO A 43 25.48 3.87 0.01
CA PRO A 43 24.15 4.30 0.52
C PRO A 43 23.77 3.66 1.87
N GLU A 44 24.27 2.44 2.18
CA GLU A 44 23.97 1.77 3.45
C GLU A 44 24.64 2.42 4.67
N GLU A 45 25.67 3.25 4.45
CA GLU A 45 26.38 3.98 5.51
C GLU A 45 25.91 5.43 5.64
N ALA A 46 25.10 5.89 4.68
CA ALA A 46 24.62 7.25 4.64
C ALA A 46 23.46 7.45 5.61
N VAL A 47 23.52 8.50 6.41
CA VAL A 47 22.45 8.94 7.34
C VAL A 47 21.97 10.35 7.04
N LYS A 48 22.77 11.13 6.32
CA LYS A 48 22.46 12.48 5.85
C LYS A 48 22.98 12.66 4.44
N ILE A 49 22.46 13.65 3.75
CA ILE A 49 22.96 14.13 2.47
C ILE A 49 23.20 15.63 2.54
N THR A 50 24.13 16.13 1.76
CA THR A 50 24.42 17.57 1.67
C THR A 50 24.58 18.02 0.24
N THR A 51 24.33 19.30 -0.01
CA THR A 51 24.57 19.95 -1.30
C THR A 51 25.04 21.39 -1.14
N ASP A 52 26.02 21.75 -1.96
CA ASP A 52 26.52 23.13 -2.13
C ASP A 52 25.93 23.81 -3.39
N TYR A 53 24.86 23.26 -3.96
CA TYR A 53 24.32 23.70 -5.27
C TYR A 53 23.98 25.18 -5.35
N LEU A 54 23.49 25.78 -4.26
CA LEU A 54 23.15 27.20 -4.18
C LEU A 54 24.28 28.07 -3.65
N SER A 55 25.49 27.52 -3.47
CA SER A 55 26.65 28.29 -3.07
C SER A 55 27.11 29.25 -4.18
N LYS A 56 27.89 30.26 -3.80
CA LYS A 56 28.54 31.19 -4.75
C LYS A 56 29.54 30.47 -5.66
N GLU A 57 30.24 29.46 -5.15
CA GLU A 57 31.23 28.66 -5.88
C GLU A 57 30.61 27.87 -7.01
N GLN A 58 29.31 27.49 -6.90
CA GLN A 58 28.60 26.70 -7.89
C GLN A 58 27.82 27.53 -8.92
N GLU A 59 27.88 28.85 -8.85
CA GLU A 59 27.27 29.72 -9.86
C GLU A 59 27.81 29.42 -11.25
N LYS A 60 26.91 29.29 -12.23
CA LYS A 60 27.24 29.19 -13.65
C LYS A 60 27.43 30.57 -14.28
N ASN A 61 26.69 31.55 -13.79
CA ASN A 61 26.77 32.96 -14.17
C ASN A 61 26.70 33.78 -12.90
N GLU A 62 27.28 35.01 -12.92
CA GLU A 62 27.28 35.91 -11.76
C GLU A 62 25.86 36.19 -11.26
N GLY A 63 25.60 35.83 -10.01
CA GLY A 63 24.34 36.09 -9.31
C GLY A 63 23.21 35.10 -9.61
N ASP A 64 23.46 33.98 -10.30
CA ASP A 64 22.38 33.01 -10.62
C ASP A 64 21.94 32.22 -9.41
N ASN A 65 22.80 31.98 -8.40
CA ASN A 65 22.48 31.35 -7.13
C ASN A 65 22.12 32.34 -6.01
N LEU A 66 22.41 33.62 -6.20
CA LEU A 66 22.16 34.65 -5.21
C LEU A 66 20.65 34.79 -4.91
N ILE A 67 20.29 34.76 -3.62
CA ILE A 67 18.95 35.06 -3.14
C ILE A 67 18.88 36.57 -2.78
N PRO A 68 18.11 37.35 -3.53
CA PRO A 68 18.00 38.78 -3.26
C PRO A 68 17.41 39.11 -1.88
N GLY A 69 17.96 40.10 -1.20
CA GLY A 69 17.41 40.58 0.07
C GLY A 69 15.98 41.07 -0.07
N PHE A 70 15.13 40.82 0.91
CA PHE A 70 13.73 41.25 0.92
C PHE A 70 13.56 42.74 1.16
N ASP A 71 13.03 43.46 0.18
CA ASP A 71 12.67 44.88 0.28
C ASP A 71 11.14 45.05 0.25
N LYS A 72 10.54 45.28 1.42
CA LYS A 72 9.09 45.47 1.60
C LYS A 72 8.51 46.64 0.78
N SER A 73 9.37 47.57 0.27
CA SER A 73 8.91 48.69 -0.55
C SER A 73 8.70 48.33 -2.02
N THR A 74 9.36 47.26 -2.49
CA THR A 74 9.39 46.83 -3.90
C THR A 74 8.94 45.39 -4.11
N MET A 75 8.94 44.57 -3.07
CA MET A 75 8.61 43.14 -3.12
C MET A 75 7.37 42.85 -2.27
N THR A 76 6.51 41.98 -2.75
CA THR A 76 5.32 41.49 -2.05
C THR A 76 5.59 40.21 -1.21
N GLU A 77 6.64 39.49 -1.56
CA GLU A 77 7.09 38.24 -0.89
C GLU A 77 8.63 38.14 -0.98
N PRO A 78 9.28 37.40 -0.08
CA PRO A 78 10.71 37.09 -0.17
C PRO A 78 11.06 36.35 -1.47
N ALA A 79 12.25 36.65 -2.01
CA ALA A 79 12.82 35.86 -3.10
C ALA A 79 13.22 34.49 -2.58
N TYR A 80 13.18 33.44 -3.43
CA TYR A 80 13.56 32.08 -3.08
C TYR A 80 14.33 31.40 -4.20
N LYS A 81 15.02 30.34 -3.86
CA LYS A 81 15.63 29.37 -4.76
C LYS A 81 15.27 27.96 -4.29
N ASP A 82 15.09 27.06 -5.24
CA ASP A 82 14.74 25.66 -4.95
C ASP A 82 15.93 24.75 -5.22
N VAL A 83 16.13 23.79 -4.34
CA VAL A 83 16.84 22.54 -4.60
C VAL A 83 15.85 21.39 -4.48
N LYS A 84 16.13 20.28 -5.18
CA LYS A 84 15.26 19.09 -5.14
C LYS A 84 16.08 17.88 -4.78
N VAL A 85 15.47 17.00 -4.00
CA VAL A 85 15.99 15.70 -3.66
C VAL A 85 14.99 14.60 -4.04
N ALA A 86 15.47 13.43 -4.38
CA ALA A 86 14.65 12.26 -4.67
C ALA A 86 15.07 11.09 -3.78
N PHE A 87 14.12 10.57 -3.04
CA PHE A 87 14.24 9.37 -2.24
C PHE A 87 13.32 8.28 -2.78
N LYS A 88 13.66 7.03 -2.50
CA LYS A 88 12.76 5.89 -2.61
C LYS A 88 12.15 5.62 -1.25
N VAL A 89 10.83 5.51 -1.20
CA VAL A 89 10.12 5.12 0.01
C VAL A 89 10.31 3.61 0.22
N THR A 90 10.69 3.23 1.43
CA THR A 90 10.82 1.85 1.89
C THR A 90 9.87 1.60 3.07
N GLU A 91 9.87 0.40 3.62
CA GLU A 91 9.03 0.07 4.76
C GLU A 91 9.50 0.82 6.02
N PRO A 92 8.66 1.68 6.63
CA PRO A 92 9.01 2.34 7.89
C PRO A 92 8.83 1.41 9.07
N ASN A 93 9.68 1.52 10.09
CA ASN A 93 9.55 0.75 11.34
C ASN A 93 8.55 1.38 12.34
N SER A 94 8.09 2.59 12.08
CA SER A 94 7.12 3.25 12.97
C SER A 94 5.73 2.63 12.85
N SER A 95 5.05 2.43 13.97
CA SER A 95 3.70 1.82 14.00
C SER A 95 2.62 2.67 13.35
N ASP A 96 2.83 4.00 13.28
CA ASP A 96 1.95 4.96 12.61
C ASP A 96 2.28 5.14 11.11
N ARG A 97 3.41 4.52 10.67
CA ARG A 97 3.90 4.53 9.28
C ARG A 97 4.13 5.95 8.74
N VAL A 98 4.47 6.87 9.64
CA VAL A 98 4.82 8.26 9.29
C VAL A 98 6.33 8.42 9.26
N ILE A 99 6.86 8.86 8.13
CA ILE A 99 8.25 9.24 7.94
C ILE A 99 8.32 10.75 8.06
N ILE A 100 9.23 11.25 8.88
CA ILE A 100 9.52 12.69 9.01
C ILE A 100 10.89 12.92 8.39
N ASN A 101 10.94 13.77 7.39
CA ASN A 101 12.17 14.20 6.73
C ASN A 101 12.46 15.63 7.12
N THR A 102 13.72 15.93 7.47
CA THR A 102 14.18 17.21 7.97
C THR A 102 15.28 17.77 7.07
N ALA A 103 15.19 19.03 6.71
CA ALA A 103 16.24 19.71 5.97
C ALA A 103 16.63 21.03 6.68
N GLU A 104 17.91 21.38 6.63
CA GLU A 104 18.48 22.56 7.30
C GLU A 104 19.49 23.25 6.39
N ILE A 105 19.56 24.59 6.46
CA ILE A 105 20.67 25.38 5.90
C ILE A 105 21.80 25.34 6.91
N THR A 106 22.88 24.61 6.58
CA THR A 106 24.01 24.38 7.50
C THR A 106 25.17 25.35 7.30
N ASP A 107 25.15 26.12 6.20
CA ASP A 107 26.10 27.22 5.97
C ASP A 107 25.48 28.27 5.05
N ASP A 108 25.70 29.54 5.36
CA ASP A 108 25.27 30.69 4.58
C ASP A 108 26.36 31.76 4.41
N THR A 109 26.21 32.58 3.38
CA THR A 109 27.16 33.68 3.10
C THR A 109 26.47 34.90 2.48
N ASP A 110 27.12 36.06 2.59
CA ASP A 110 26.71 37.30 1.92
C ASP A 110 26.93 37.25 0.39
N GLU A 111 26.55 38.32 -0.31
CA GLU A 111 26.73 38.43 -1.76
C GLU A 111 28.22 38.37 -2.21
N ASP A 112 29.16 38.66 -1.30
CA ASP A 112 30.60 38.53 -1.53
C ASP A 112 31.16 37.14 -1.22
N GLY A 113 30.36 36.27 -0.61
CA GLY A 113 30.76 34.94 -0.16
C GLY A 113 31.44 34.92 1.20
N ASN A 114 31.26 35.94 2.00
CA ASN A 114 31.81 35.96 3.36
C ASN A 114 30.78 35.39 4.32
N PRO A 115 31.20 34.62 5.36
CA PRO A 115 30.30 34.19 6.41
C PRO A 115 29.53 35.37 7.03
N VAL A 116 28.26 35.17 7.28
CA VAL A 116 27.36 36.12 7.92
C VAL A 116 26.76 35.55 9.18
N GLU A 117 26.27 36.39 10.07
CA GLU A 117 25.46 36.00 11.21
C GLU A 117 23.98 36.19 10.81
N ASP A 118 23.21 35.11 10.81
CA ASP A 118 21.76 35.21 10.61
C ASP A 118 21.11 35.89 11.82
N ILE A 119 19.93 36.51 11.61
CA ILE A 119 19.30 37.36 12.65
C ILE A 119 18.63 36.50 13.71
N ASP A 120 18.04 35.39 13.33
CA ASP A 120 17.13 34.56 14.13
C ASP A 120 17.34 33.04 13.99
N SER A 121 18.42 32.59 13.31
CA SER A 121 18.86 31.22 13.25
C SER A 121 20.38 31.09 13.39
N THR A 122 20.83 29.87 13.70
CA THR A 122 22.25 29.50 13.80
C THR A 122 22.47 28.23 12.98
N PRO A 123 23.12 28.32 11.82
CA PRO A 123 23.33 27.17 10.94
C PRO A 123 23.95 25.96 11.65
N ASP A 124 23.53 24.73 11.27
CA ASP A 124 24.04 23.44 11.78
C ASP A 124 23.82 23.21 13.28
N ASN A 125 22.66 23.63 13.81
CA ASN A 125 22.34 23.45 15.24
C ASN A 125 21.10 22.55 15.50
N GLU A 126 20.37 22.15 14.45
CA GLU A 126 19.18 21.30 14.50
C GLU A 126 18.08 21.82 15.47
N GLU A 127 17.95 23.15 15.67
CA GLU A 127 16.93 23.74 16.55
C GLU A 127 15.61 23.96 15.81
N PRO A 128 14.55 23.18 16.09
CA PRO A 128 13.34 23.11 15.25
C PRO A 128 12.47 24.38 15.24
N GLU A 129 12.76 25.35 16.08
CA GLU A 129 12.02 26.63 16.18
C GLU A 129 12.67 27.75 15.33
N GLU A 130 13.83 27.47 14.71
CA GLU A 130 14.54 28.41 13.82
C GLU A 130 13.99 28.33 12.39
N ASP A 131 14.26 29.32 11.55
CA ASP A 131 13.70 29.43 10.20
C ASP A 131 14.63 28.92 9.09
N ASP A 132 15.78 28.39 9.44
CA ASP A 132 16.73 27.72 8.56
C ASP A 132 16.52 26.19 8.49
N ILE A 133 15.61 25.65 9.31
CA ILE A 133 15.25 24.22 9.38
C ILE A 133 13.75 24.03 9.17
N ASP A 134 13.36 22.99 8.43
CA ASP A 134 11.95 22.63 8.27
C ASP A 134 11.79 21.11 8.06
N ILE A 135 10.58 20.62 8.31
CA ILE A 135 10.22 19.21 8.22
C ILE A 135 9.08 18.98 7.23
N GLU A 136 9.11 17.83 6.57
CA GLU A 136 7.95 17.34 5.81
C GLU A 136 7.62 15.89 6.23
N LYS A 137 6.35 15.51 6.07
CA LYS A 137 5.86 14.21 6.54
C LYS A 137 5.24 13.40 5.41
N ILE A 138 5.63 12.13 5.35
CA ILE A 138 5.07 11.15 4.42
C ILE A 138 4.39 10.06 5.24
N LYS A 139 3.12 9.73 4.95
CA LYS A 139 2.46 8.55 5.50
C LYS A 139 2.52 7.43 4.47
N VAL A 140 3.20 6.34 4.82
CA VAL A 140 3.29 5.15 3.96
C VAL A 140 2.03 4.31 4.12
N VAL A 141 1.35 4.05 3.02
CA VAL A 141 0.12 3.27 2.98
C VAL A 141 0.36 1.89 2.38
N GLU A 142 -0.45 0.90 2.78
CA GLU A 142 -0.37 -0.49 2.31
C GLU A 142 -1.70 -0.93 1.76
N PHE A 143 -1.65 -1.68 0.66
CA PHE A 143 -2.77 -2.46 0.17
C PHE A 143 -2.60 -3.92 0.62
N ASP A 144 -3.65 -4.50 1.21
CA ASP A 144 -3.59 -5.85 1.78
C ASP A 144 -5.01 -6.43 1.90
N LEU A 145 -5.38 -7.32 0.99
CA LEU A 145 -6.66 -8.03 1.01
C LEU A 145 -6.48 -9.50 1.39
N ALA A 146 -7.18 -9.95 2.41
CA ALA A 146 -7.12 -11.30 2.92
C ALA A 146 -8.43 -12.07 2.72
N LEU A 147 -8.40 -13.22 2.02
CA LEU A 147 -9.57 -14.07 1.79
C LEU A 147 -9.67 -15.17 2.85
N ARG A 148 -10.89 -15.36 3.37
CA ARG A 148 -11.24 -16.50 4.24
C ARG A 148 -12.50 -17.16 3.72
N LYS A 149 -12.41 -18.48 3.49
CA LYS A 149 -13.49 -19.31 2.96
C LYS A 149 -14.02 -20.26 4.01
N PHE A 150 -15.34 -20.32 4.17
CA PHE A 150 -16.01 -21.18 5.14
C PHE A 150 -17.41 -21.58 4.69
N ILE A 151 -17.89 -22.73 5.16
CA ILE A 151 -19.25 -23.19 4.86
C ILE A 151 -20.24 -22.50 5.78
N THR A 152 -21.29 -21.93 5.21
CA THR A 152 -22.35 -21.21 5.93
C THR A 152 -23.71 -21.89 5.87
N ALA A 153 -23.92 -22.84 4.96
CA ALA A 153 -25.13 -23.65 4.96
C ALA A 153 -24.95 -25.00 4.26
N VAL A 154 -25.74 -25.97 4.65
CA VAL A 154 -26.00 -27.22 3.89
C VAL A 154 -27.49 -27.32 3.65
N ASN A 155 -27.91 -27.30 2.37
CA ASN A 155 -29.29 -27.08 1.94
C ASN A 155 -29.87 -25.81 2.61
N ASP A 156 -30.97 -25.90 3.34
CA ASP A 156 -31.63 -24.80 4.03
C ASP A 156 -31.17 -24.66 5.51
N THR A 157 -30.16 -25.45 5.93
CA THR A 157 -29.68 -25.42 7.31
C THR A 157 -28.44 -24.53 7.43
N GLU A 158 -28.55 -23.45 8.17
CA GLU A 158 -27.44 -22.55 8.45
C GLU A 158 -26.40 -23.17 9.39
N ILE A 159 -25.13 -22.85 9.14
CA ILE A 159 -23.96 -23.22 9.95
C ILE A 159 -23.26 -21.92 10.37
N THR A 160 -23.35 -21.57 11.63
CA THR A 160 -22.84 -20.28 12.16
C THR A 160 -21.54 -20.38 12.90
N ASN A 161 -21.13 -21.58 13.33
CA ASN A 161 -19.94 -21.81 14.14
C ASN A 161 -18.63 -21.90 13.34
N ARG A 162 -18.66 -21.56 12.05
CA ARG A 162 -17.51 -21.59 11.14
C ARG A 162 -17.03 -20.20 10.71
N VAL A 163 -17.74 -19.16 11.13
CA VAL A 163 -17.35 -17.77 10.83
C VAL A 163 -15.97 -17.49 11.45
N PRO A 164 -15.01 -16.96 10.68
CA PRO A 164 -13.70 -16.63 11.19
C PRO A 164 -13.78 -15.62 12.34
N GLN A 165 -13.02 -15.89 13.41
CA GLN A 165 -12.83 -14.96 14.52
C GLN A 165 -11.49 -14.25 14.30
N VAL A 166 -11.52 -12.93 14.24
CA VAL A 166 -10.33 -12.11 14.07
C VAL A 166 -9.59 -12.01 15.40
N ASN A 167 -8.28 -12.18 15.36
CA ASN A 167 -7.40 -11.93 16.50
C ASN A 167 -6.25 -11.05 16.03
N ILE A 168 -6.03 -9.95 16.74
CA ILE A 168 -4.95 -9.00 16.48
C ILE A 168 -3.98 -9.10 17.64
N ALA A 169 -2.73 -9.46 17.35
CA ALA A 169 -1.66 -9.56 18.32
C ALA A 169 -1.11 -8.16 18.71
N GLU A 170 -0.34 -8.07 19.78
CA GLU A 170 0.25 -6.80 20.25
C GLU A 170 1.21 -6.18 19.21
N ASP A 171 1.86 -6.99 18.39
CA ASP A 171 2.73 -6.55 17.29
C ASP A 171 1.96 -6.15 16.03
N GLY A 172 0.62 -6.19 16.09
CA GLY A 172 -0.26 -5.85 14.97
C GLY A 172 -0.52 -6.98 13.98
N THR A 173 0.05 -8.17 14.17
CA THR A 173 -0.23 -9.34 13.32
C THR A 173 -1.70 -9.74 13.41
N ILE A 174 -2.38 -9.88 12.27
CA ILE A 174 -3.77 -10.30 12.18
C ILE A 174 -3.82 -11.82 11.89
N SER A 175 -4.66 -12.52 12.61
CA SER A 175 -4.91 -13.94 12.40
C SER A 175 -6.40 -14.28 12.51
N TYR A 176 -6.81 -15.37 11.85
CA TYR A 176 -8.20 -15.78 11.76
C TYR A 176 -8.37 -17.20 12.27
N LEU A 177 -9.14 -17.35 13.33
CA LEU A 177 -9.43 -18.65 13.90
C LEU A 177 -10.82 -19.11 13.44
N HIS A 178 -10.86 -20.19 12.64
CA HIS A 178 -12.08 -20.91 12.31
C HIS A 178 -11.80 -22.38 12.05
N THR A 179 -12.77 -23.24 12.33
CA THR A 179 -12.60 -24.68 12.15
C THR A 179 -12.52 -25.05 10.66
N LYS A 180 -11.59 -25.95 10.32
CA LYS A 180 -11.46 -26.60 9.01
C LYS A 180 -11.91 -28.07 9.06
N GLU A 181 -12.46 -28.55 10.18
CA GLU A 181 -13.01 -29.90 10.26
C GLU A 181 -14.08 -30.12 9.16
N PRO A 182 -14.09 -31.26 8.49
CA PRO A 182 -15.07 -31.51 7.44
C PRO A 182 -16.52 -31.43 7.94
N VAL A 183 -17.39 -30.90 7.08
CA VAL A 183 -18.85 -30.93 7.28
C VAL A 183 -19.37 -32.22 6.62
N GLU A 184 -20.13 -33.03 7.35
CA GLU A 184 -20.75 -34.23 6.81
C GLU A 184 -21.89 -33.91 5.86
N VAL A 185 -21.80 -34.42 4.62
CA VAL A 185 -22.80 -34.19 3.56
C VAL A 185 -23.08 -35.48 2.82
N VAL A 186 -24.17 -35.52 2.09
CA VAL A 186 -24.50 -36.64 1.20
C VAL A 186 -24.70 -36.18 -0.23
N ASN A 187 -24.59 -37.09 -1.19
CA ASN A 187 -24.87 -36.77 -2.58
C ASN A 187 -26.22 -36.07 -2.75
N GLY A 188 -26.21 -35.00 -3.53
CA GLY A 188 -27.37 -34.16 -3.79
C GLY A 188 -27.54 -32.99 -2.81
N ASN A 189 -26.78 -32.95 -1.70
CA ASN A 189 -26.81 -31.77 -0.85
C ASN A 189 -26.27 -30.53 -1.58
N LEU A 190 -26.83 -29.39 -1.29
CA LEU A 190 -26.29 -28.09 -1.69
C LEU A 190 -25.41 -27.56 -0.53
N VAL A 191 -24.20 -27.17 -0.84
CA VAL A 191 -23.26 -26.58 0.13
C VAL A 191 -23.05 -25.12 -0.26
N THR A 192 -23.33 -24.22 0.67
CA THR A 192 -23.07 -22.77 0.49
C THR A 192 -21.77 -22.44 1.18
N TYR A 193 -20.82 -21.94 0.40
CA TYR A 193 -19.59 -21.33 0.90
C TYR A 193 -19.76 -19.81 0.94
N THR A 194 -19.20 -19.21 1.97
CA THR A 194 -18.97 -17.76 2.03
C THR A 194 -17.49 -17.51 1.86
N LEU A 195 -17.15 -16.64 0.94
CA LEU A 195 -15.82 -16.08 0.75
C LEU A 195 -15.86 -14.67 1.32
N ARG A 196 -15.14 -14.49 2.41
CA ARG A 196 -15.02 -13.21 3.10
C ARG A 196 -13.67 -12.60 2.77
N ILE A 197 -13.71 -11.40 2.23
CA ILE A 197 -12.53 -10.62 1.90
C ILE A 197 -12.41 -9.52 2.95
N TYR A 198 -11.34 -9.56 3.73
CA TYR A 198 -10.95 -8.53 4.68
C TYR A 198 -9.97 -7.58 4.03
N ASN A 199 -9.96 -6.33 4.49
CA ASN A 199 -8.90 -5.39 4.17
C ASN A 199 -8.04 -5.18 5.43
N GLU A 200 -6.82 -5.73 5.41
CA GLU A 200 -5.83 -5.62 6.50
C GLU A 200 -4.92 -4.41 6.32
N GLY A 201 -4.96 -3.80 5.11
CA GLY A 201 -4.16 -2.66 4.70
C GLY A 201 -4.70 -1.31 5.16
N THR A 202 -3.93 -0.26 4.90
CA THR A 202 -4.26 1.12 5.22
C THR A 202 -4.79 1.92 4.02
N MET A 203 -5.00 1.24 2.88
CA MET A 203 -5.68 1.77 1.68
C MET A 203 -7.05 1.13 1.52
N ASN A 204 -8.04 1.93 1.08
CA ASN A 204 -9.31 1.38 0.62
C ASN A 204 -9.10 0.55 -0.67
N GLY A 205 -9.92 -0.49 -0.88
CA GLY A 205 -9.75 -1.30 -2.07
C GLY A 205 -10.93 -2.16 -2.46
N TYR A 206 -10.80 -2.79 -3.62
CA TYR A 206 -11.77 -3.70 -4.22
C TYR A 206 -11.13 -5.04 -4.54
N ALA A 207 -11.83 -6.14 -4.26
CA ALA A 207 -11.52 -7.44 -4.86
C ALA A 207 -12.19 -7.48 -6.24
N LYS A 208 -11.41 -7.13 -7.29
CA LYS A 208 -11.92 -7.01 -8.66
C LYS A 208 -12.41 -8.33 -9.22
N GLU A 209 -11.67 -9.41 -8.93
CA GLU A 209 -12.03 -10.74 -9.35
C GLU A 209 -11.73 -11.77 -8.26
N ILE A 210 -12.67 -12.70 -8.07
CA ILE A 210 -12.54 -13.83 -7.15
C ILE A 210 -12.81 -15.10 -7.93
N LYS A 211 -11.87 -16.05 -7.89
CA LYS A 211 -11.94 -17.36 -8.54
C LYS A 211 -12.08 -18.48 -7.50
N ASP A 212 -12.90 -19.46 -7.79
CA ASP A 212 -13.18 -20.61 -6.94
C ASP A 212 -13.07 -21.90 -7.76
N ASP A 213 -12.30 -22.89 -7.28
CA ASP A 213 -12.13 -24.17 -7.93
C ASP A 213 -13.41 -25.00 -7.86
N ILE A 214 -13.62 -25.86 -8.86
CA ILE A 214 -14.65 -26.90 -8.81
C ILE A 214 -13.94 -28.24 -8.66
N PRO A 215 -13.67 -28.72 -7.44
CA PRO A 215 -13.01 -29.99 -7.22
C PRO A 215 -13.93 -31.17 -7.62
N ASP A 216 -13.31 -32.32 -7.92
CA ASP A 216 -14.06 -33.56 -8.12
C ASP A 216 -14.93 -33.88 -6.89
N GLY A 217 -16.21 -34.14 -7.10
CA GLY A 217 -17.20 -34.34 -6.05
C GLY A 217 -18.07 -33.11 -5.77
N LEU A 218 -17.78 -31.96 -6.40
CA LEU A 218 -18.66 -30.80 -6.43
C LEU A 218 -19.10 -30.48 -7.88
N GLU A 219 -20.31 -29.96 -8.01
CA GLU A 219 -20.89 -29.48 -9.28
C GLU A 219 -21.45 -28.09 -9.06
N PHE A 220 -21.09 -27.13 -9.90
CA PHE A 220 -21.65 -25.78 -9.84
C PHE A 220 -23.13 -25.78 -10.24
N VAL A 221 -23.91 -24.91 -9.61
CA VAL A 221 -25.38 -24.83 -9.84
C VAL A 221 -25.73 -23.44 -10.39
N PRO A 222 -25.63 -23.22 -11.72
CA PRO A 222 -25.79 -21.90 -12.32
C PRO A 222 -27.19 -21.27 -12.10
N ASP A 223 -28.22 -22.11 -11.98
CA ASP A 223 -29.61 -21.64 -11.77
C ASP A 223 -29.93 -21.37 -10.28
N ASN A 224 -28.98 -21.58 -9.36
CA ASN A 224 -29.16 -21.25 -7.96
C ASN A 224 -29.21 -19.72 -7.78
N SER A 225 -30.20 -19.22 -7.01
CA SER A 225 -30.42 -17.79 -6.81
C SER A 225 -29.22 -17.07 -6.18
N VAL A 226 -28.46 -17.73 -5.29
CA VAL A 226 -27.23 -17.19 -4.70
C VAL A 226 -26.14 -17.03 -5.77
N ASN A 227 -25.96 -18.05 -6.62
CA ASN A 227 -24.95 -17.95 -7.68
C ASN A 227 -25.29 -16.88 -8.72
N GLN A 228 -26.56 -16.67 -8.99
CA GLN A 228 -27.03 -15.59 -9.87
C GLN A 228 -26.88 -14.20 -9.21
N GLU A 229 -27.19 -14.08 -7.93
CA GLU A 229 -27.01 -12.86 -7.16
C GLU A 229 -25.56 -12.37 -7.20
N TYR A 230 -24.60 -13.27 -6.96
CA TYR A 230 -23.17 -12.95 -6.98
C TYR A 230 -22.53 -13.10 -8.37
N ARG A 231 -23.34 -13.25 -9.45
CA ARG A 231 -22.93 -13.21 -10.86
C ARG A 231 -21.80 -14.18 -11.23
N TRP A 232 -21.76 -15.34 -10.58
CA TRP A 232 -20.75 -16.33 -10.88
C TRP A 232 -20.85 -16.83 -12.32
N LYS A 233 -19.70 -16.86 -13.02
CA LYS A 233 -19.51 -17.40 -14.37
C LYS A 233 -18.65 -18.66 -14.28
N MET A 234 -18.82 -19.57 -15.22
CA MET A 234 -18.05 -20.82 -15.30
C MET A 234 -16.89 -20.66 -16.27
N LEU A 235 -15.70 -21.12 -15.87
CA LEU A 235 -14.50 -21.16 -16.71
C LEU A 235 -14.04 -22.60 -16.95
N ALA A 236 -13.43 -22.83 -18.14
CA ALA A 236 -12.79 -24.07 -18.51
C ALA A 236 -11.50 -24.33 -17.71
N GLU A 237 -10.79 -25.42 -18.02
CA GLU A 237 -9.54 -25.84 -17.36
C GLU A 237 -8.37 -24.87 -17.60
N ASP A 238 -8.43 -24.02 -18.62
CA ASP A 238 -7.44 -22.95 -18.86
C ASP A 238 -7.58 -21.76 -17.91
N GLY A 239 -8.67 -21.72 -17.11
CA GLY A 239 -8.95 -20.64 -16.16
C GLY A 239 -9.41 -19.30 -16.77
N GLU A 240 -9.55 -19.25 -18.10
CA GLU A 240 -9.84 -18.03 -18.87
C GLU A 240 -11.10 -18.16 -19.73
N THR A 241 -11.29 -19.32 -20.39
CA THR A 241 -12.38 -19.51 -21.33
C THR A 241 -13.72 -19.71 -20.64
N GLU A 242 -14.68 -18.79 -20.84
CA GLU A 242 -16.04 -18.92 -20.31
C GLU A 242 -16.78 -20.07 -20.97
N VAL A 243 -17.41 -20.95 -20.17
CA VAL A 243 -18.19 -22.11 -20.61
C VAL A 243 -19.63 -22.03 -20.10
N THR A 244 -20.55 -22.68 -20.81
CA THR A 244 -21.97 -22.74 -20.42
C THR A 244 -22.41 -24.13 -19.98
N ASP A 245 -21.67 -25.18 -20.35
CA ASP A 245 -21.93 -26.54 -19.86
C ASP A 245 -21.20 -26.77 -18.55
N VAL A 246 -21.93 -27.11 -17.49
CA VAL A 246 -21.39 -27.39 -16.16
C VAL A 246 -20.30 -28.48 -16.16
N LYS A 247 -20.36 -29.43 -17.14
CA LYS A 247 -19.38 -30.48 -17.26
C LYS A 247 -18.00 -30.02 -17.70
N ASP A 248 -17.95 -28.91 -18.42
CA ASP A 248 -16.73 -28.32 -18.94
C ASP A 248 -16.11 -27.32 -17.94
N ALA A 249 -16.87 -26.96 -16.89
CA ALA A 249 -16.43 -26.03 -15.88
C ALA A 249 -15.41 -26.65 -14.91
N LYS A 250 -14.33 -25.94 -14.67
CA LYS A 250 -13.28 -26.25 -13.67
C LYS A 250 -13.15 -25.19 -12.60
N TYR A 251 -13.52 -23.98 -12.94
CA TYR A 251 -13.53 -22.84 -12.03
C TYR A 251 -14.84 -22.08 -12.17
N VAL A 252 -15.18 -21.31 -11.14
CA VAL A 252 -16.15 -20.25 -11.23
C VAL A 252 -15.50 -18.94 -10.82
N VAL A 253 -15.89 -17.86 -11.47
CA VAL A 253 -15.32 -16.52 -11.26
C VAL A 253 -16.42 -15.49 -11.07
N THR A 254 -16.17 -14.50 -10.23
CA THR A 254 -17.06 -13.34 -10.05
C THR A 254 -16.29 -12.04 -9.89
N ASP A 255 -16.82 -11.00 -10.53
CA ASP A 255 -16.39 -9.61 -10.39
C ASP A 255 -17.33 -8.79 -9.46
N TYR A 256 -18.17 -9.47 -8.68
CA TYR A 256 -19.25 -8.85 -7.90
C TYR A 256 -18.77 -7.74 -6.96
N LEU A 257 -17.57 -7.86 -6.39
CA LEU A 257 -16.98 -6.87 -5.49
C LEU A 257 -16.09 -5.85 -6.20
N SER A 258 -16.08 -5.82 -7.53
CA SER A 258 -15.36 -4.80 -8.28
C SER A 258 -16.03 -3.43 -8.20
N LYS A 259 -15.26 -2.38 -8.49
CA LYS A 259 -15.77 -1.00 -8.59
C LYS A 259 -16.81 -0.86 -9.72
N GLU A 260 -16.61 -1.57 -10.84
CA GLU A 260 -17.49 -1.56 -12.00
C GLU A 260 -18.88 -2.14 -11.72
N GLN A 261 -18.98 -3.02 -10.72
CA GLN A 261 -20.24 -3.68 -10.35
C GLN A 261 -21.00 -2.97 -9.22
N GLU A 262 -20.48 -1.85 -8.75
CA GLU A 262 -21.16 -1.07 -7.72
C GLU A 262 -22.55 -0.60 -8.17
N THR A 263 -23.52 -0.80 -7.30
CA THR A 263 -24.87 -0.24 -7.48
C THR A 263 -25.04 1.07 -6.72
N VAL A 264 -24.15 1.35 -5.78
CA VAL A 264 -24.07 2.56 -4.96
C VAL A 264 -22.60 2.88 -4.80
N GLU A 265 -22.22 4.14 -4.93
CA GLU A 265 -20.83 4.60 -4.78
C GLU A 265 -20.20 4.09 -3.47
N GLY A 266 -19.05 3.44 -3.56
CA GLY A 266 -18.34 2.81 -2.44
C GLY A 266 -19.05 1.57 -1.86
N GLY A 267 -20.12 1.07 -2.51
CA GLY A 267 -20.89 -0.07 -2.02
C GLY A 267 -20.11 -1.38 -1.96
N ASN A 268 -19.18 -1.59 -2.90
CA ASN A 268 -18.34 -2.78 -2.98
C ASN A 268 -16.94 -2.56 -2.36
N MET A 269 -16.57 -1.30 -2.15
CA MET A 269 -15.30 -0.94 -1.55
C MET A 269 -15.13 -1.55 -0.15
N ILE A 270 -13.97 -2.09 0.14
CA ILE A 270 -13.59 -2.60 1.46
C ILE A 270 -12.72 -1.53 2.11
N PRO A 271 -13.25 -0.82 3.15
CA PRO A 271 -12.51 0.26 3.80
C PRO A 271 -11.19 -0.20 4.40
N ALA A 272 -10.20 0.69 4.37
CA ALA A 272 -8.93 0.53 5.04
C ALA A 272 -9.08 0.18 6.53
N PHE A 273 -8.13 -0.57 7.05
CA PHE A 273 -8.11 -0.91 8.46
C PHE A 273 -7.38 0.18 9.27
N ASP A 274 -8.17 1.00 9.95
CA ASP A 274 -7.64 1.96 10.93
C ASP A 274 -7.55 1.32 12.32
N ARG A 275 -6.34 0.98 12.72
CA ARG A 275 -6.05 0.31 14.01
C ARG A 275 -6.36 1.16 15.24
N GLU A 276 -6.47 2.48 15.09
CA GLU A 276 -6.79 3.37 16.21
C GLU A 276 -8.29 3.41 16.52
N THR A 277 -9.12 3.24 15.49
CA THR A 277 -10.59 3.39 15.61
C THR A 277 -11.36 2.10 15.40
N MET A 278 -10.77 1.07 14.77
CA MET A 278 -11.42 -0.20 14.45
C MET A 278 -10.85 -1.35 15.30
N THR A 279 -11.72 -2.26 15.71
CA THR A 279 -11.34 -3.46 16.49
C THR A 279 -11.07 -4.69 15.63
N GLU A 280 -11.45 -4.64 14.36
CA GLU A 280 -11.22 -5.70 13.36
C GLU A 280 -11.22 -5.09 11.96
N PRO A 281 -10.53 -5.70 10.97
CA PRO A 281 -10.57 -5.26 9.59
C PRO A 281 -11.99 -5.26 9.01
N ALA A 282 -12.28 -4.27 8.17
CA ALA A 282 -13.51 -4.25 7.39
C ALA A 282 -13.54 -5.43 6.40
N TYR A 283 -14.72 -5.90 6.04
CA TYR A 283 -14.86 -7.00 5.10
C TYR A 283 -16.08 -6.89 4.20
N LYS A 284 -16.05 -7.63 3.10
CA LYS A 284 -17.20 -7.94 2.23
C LYS A 284 -17.29 -9.44 2.01
N ASP A 285 -18.53 -9.93 1.82
CA ASP A 285 -18.83 -11.34 1.59
C ASP A 285 -19.37 -11.56 0.18
N VAL A 286 -18.89 -12.60 -0.49
CA VAL A 286 -19.58 -13.23 -1.62
C VAL A 286 -19.88 -14.68 -1.27
N LYS A 287 -20.93 -15.23 -1.89
CA LYS A 287 -21.35 -16.62 -1.63
C LYS A 287 -21.41 -17.41 -2.91
N VAL A 288 -21.05 -18.69 -2.82
CA VAL A 288 -21.14 -19.64 -3.92
C VAL A 288 -21.80 -20.93 -3.43
N VAL A 289 -22.62 -21.54 -4.29
CA VAL A 289 -23.32 -22.80 -3.99
C VAL A 289 -22.90 -23.88 -4.97
N PHE A 290 -22.47 -24.99 -4.40
CA PHE A 290 -22.19 -26.20 -5.15
C PHE A 290 -23.10 -27.34 -4.69
N LYS A 291 -23.37 -28.27 -5.60
CA LYS A 291 -24.04 -29.55 -5.32
C LYS A 291 -23.01 -30.64 -5.12
N VAL A 292 -23.16 -31.41 -4.07
CA VAL A 292 -22.33 -32.59 -3.80
C VAL A 292 -22.70 -33.70 -4.78
N VAL A 293 -21.69 -34.24 -5.48
CA VAL A 293 -21.78 -35.39 -6.32
C VAL A 293 -20.82 -36.48 -5.83
N GLU A 294 -20.91 -37.67 -6.35
CA GLU A 294 -20.04 -38.76 -5.90
C GLU A 294 -18.57 -38.48 -6.24
N PRO A 295 -17.68 -38.34 -5.24
CA PRO A 295 -16.26 -38.07 -5.50
C PRO A 295 -15.53 -39.35 -5.93
N ASN A 296 -14.49 -39.18 -6.75
CA ASN A 296 -13.61 -40.29 -7.15
C ASN A 296 -12.50 -40.60 -6.13
N THR A 297 -12.43 -39.84 -5.03
CA THR A 297 -11.42 -39.98 -3.98
C THR A 297 -11.81 -41.04 -2.94
N SER A 298 -10.83 -41.80 -2.45
CA SER A 298 -11.06 -42.87 -1.49
C SER A 298 -11.37 -42.38 -0.06
N ASP A 299 -10.89 -41.23 0.32
CA ASP A 299 -11.11 -40.61 1.64
C ASP A 299 -12.43 -39.82 1.71
N ARG A 300 -13.04 -39.53 0.54
CA ARG A 300 -14.31 -38.81 0.40
C ARG A 300 -14.32 -37.44 1.05
N VAL A 301 -13.15 -36.84 1.25
CA VAL A 301 -13.00 -35.44 1.71
C VAL A 301 -12.86 -34.55 0.50
N LEU A 302 -13.72 -33.55 0.39
CA LEU A 302 -13.70 -32.55 -0.67
C LEU A 302 -13.04 -31.25 -0.14
N ILE A 303 -11.98 -30.84 -0.77
CA ILE A 303 -11.29 -29.58 -0.49
C ILE A 303 -11.61 -28.63 -1.63
N ASN A 304 -12.16 -27.49 -1.30
CA ASN A 304 -12.53 -26.47 -2.26
C ASN A 304 -11.75 -25.17 -1.93
N THR A 305 -10.99 -24.67 -2.91
CA THR A 305 -10.07 -23.55 -2.77
C THR A 305 -10.60 -22.34 -3.54
N ALA A 306 -10.33 -21.16 -3.04
CA ALA A 306 -10.64 -19.91 -3.74
C ALA A 306 -9.52 -18.89 -3.51
N GLU A 307 -9.37 -17.97 -4.44
CA GLU A 307 -8.36 -16.90 -4.41
C GLU A 307 -8.94 -15.58 -4.92
N ILE A 308 -8.30 -14.47 -4.57
CA ILE A 308 -8.47 -13.18 -5.22
C ILE A 308 -7.51 -13.19 -6.41
N THR A 309 -8.02 -13.06 -7.63
CA THR A 309 -7.20 -13.11 -8.86
C THR A 309 -6.93 -11.73 -9.43
N ASP A 310 -7.68 -10.73 -9.00
CA ASP A 310 -7.45 -9.33 -9.36
C ASP A 310 -8.00 -8.39 -8.28
N ASP A 311 -7.30 -7.28 -8.04
CA ASP A 311 -7.65 -6.28 -7.04
C ASP A 311 -7.33 -4.86 -7.52
N SER A 312 -7.80 -3.85 -6.80
CA SER A 312 -7.52 -2.44 -7.10
C SER A 312 -7.69 -1.53 -5.90
N ASP A 313 -7.10 -0.34 -5.97
CA ASP A 313 -7.33 0.75 -5.05
C ASP A 313 -8.76 1.34 -5.19
N GLU A 314 -9.06 2.37 -4.38
CA GLU A 314 -10.36 3.07 -4.42
C GLU A 314 -10.65 3.78 -5.75
N ASP A 315 -9.63 4.10 -6.52
CA ASP A 315 -9.76 4.72 -7.84
C ASP A 315 -9.91 3.70 -8.97
N GLY A 316 -9.69 2.41 -8.67
CA GLY A 316 -9.74 1.30 -9.63
C GLY A 316 -8.40 1.06 -10.33
N ASN A 317 -7.29 1.65 -9.84
CA ASN A 317 -5.96 1.38 -10.36
C ASN A 317 -5.44 0.06 -9.80
N ASP A 318 -4.63 -0.63 -10.61
CA ASP A 318 -3.92 -1.82 -10.15
C ASP A 318 -2.93 -1.46 -9.02
N VAL A 319 -2.87 -2.30 -8.01
CA VAL A 319 -2.02 -2.12 -6.83
C VAL A 319 -1.20 -3.37 -6.59
N VAL A 320 -0.21 -3.25 -5.73
CA VAL A 320 0.57 -4.41 -5.25
C VAL A 320 0.09 -4.74 -3.85
N ASP A 321 -0.43 -5.94 -3.67
CA ASP A 321 -0.78 -6.47 -2.36
C ASP A 321 0.50 -6.74 -1.55
N LYS A 322 0.44 -6.49 -0.25
CA LYS A 322 1.61 -6.50 0.64
C LYS A 322 2.30 -7.86 0.70
N ASP A 323 1.56 -8.92 0.80
CA ASP A 323 2.05 -10.27 1.10
C ASP A 323 1.46 -11.37 0.21
N SER A 324 0.65 -11.02 -0.76
CA SER A 324 0.08 -11.92 -1.75
C SER A 324 0.33 -11.47 -3.19
N VAL A 325 0.27 -12.43 -4.10
CA VAL A 325 0.34 -12.19 -5.53
C VAL A 325 -0.92 -12.78 -6.14
N PRO A 326 -1.81 -11.96 -6.71
CA PRO A 326 -3.01 -12.45 -7.37
C PRO A 326 -2.71 -13.49 -8.46
N ASP A 327 -3.56 -14.51 -8.59
CA ASP A 327 -3.50 -15.55 -9.63
C ASP A 327 -2.16 -16.33 -9.68
N ASN A 328 -1.63 -16.81 -8.54
CA ASN A 328 -0.36 -17.55 -8.47
C ASN A 328 -0.48 -19.03 -8.04
#